data_378bccb18a7a02a3ccc4125d179f0806
#
_entry.id   378bccb18a7a02a3ccc4125d179f0806
#
_cell.length_a   1.000
_cell.length_b   1.000
_cell.length_c   1.000
_cell.angle_alpha   90.00
_cell.angle_beta   90.00
_cell.angle_gamma   90.00
#
_symmetry.space_group_name_H-M   'P 1'
#
loop_
_entity.id
_entity.type
_entity.pdbx_description
1 polymer ?
#
loop_
_entity_poly.entity_id
_entity_poly.type
_entity_poly.pdbx_seq_one_letter_code
_entity_poly.pdbx_strand_id
1 'polypeptide(L)'
;MQNLGGCLFSLQHEFCFRAKACESHAMQKQMVPGCVCCFFGAKACGNDMQQSSVSECLNILKGRRLLMKTRVYIDGQSGTTGLQIYDRIGAREDLELLRIAEDKRHDPEERKKYLNAADIVFLCLPDDGAREAVSMIENPHVRVIDASTAHRTAEGWTYGFPEYSPEQRTAIANSSRVANPGCHATGFISVTAPLVRMGILPRDYPVTCYSLTGYSGGGKKMIAEYEQPDRSPRLASPGLYGLSLKHKHVPEMQKMTGLDCPPVFLPVVDDYYKGMATTILLQNRLLKDAPTAEQICMRLQEYYQKEHFVRVLPFGEGGKTIYANTLAGTNRLEILVHGHENQTCITALFDNLGKGASGAAVQNMNIMLGLDETVGLE
;
A
#
# COMPACT_ATOMS: atom_id res chain seq x y z
N MET A 1 -25.09 11.29 0.20
CA MET A 1 -25.42 12.15 1.35
C MET A 1 -26.11 11.42 2.52
N GLN A 2 -26.19 10.10 2.55
CA GLN A 2 -26.93 9.39 3.62
C GLN A 2 -26.05 8.62 4.65
N ASN A 3 -24.73 8.56 4.50
CA ASN A 3 -23.87 7.80 5.43
C ASN A 3 -22.96 8.64 6.35
N LEU A 4 -23.00 9.95 6.26
CA LEU A 4 -22.32 10.84 7.23
C LEU A 4 -23.15 11.09 8.49
N GLY A 5 -24.46 10.82 8.45
CA GLY A 5 -25.37 11.00 9.59
C GLY A 5 -25.21 9.93 10.69
N GLY A 6 -24.89 8.70 10.33
CA GLY A 6 -24.83 7.59 11.30
C GLY A 6 -23.64 7.67 12.26
N CYS A 7 -22.49 8.11 11.79
CA CYS A 7 -21.29 8.22 12.64
C CYS A 7 -21.32 9.45 13.57
N LEU A 8 -21.96 10.54 13.11
CA LEU A 8 -22.20 11.72 13.95
C LEU A 8 -23.25 11.45 15.05
N PHE A 9 -24.27 10.63 14.73
CA PHE A 9 -25.31 10.28 15.69
C PHE A 9 -24.80 9.35 16.80
N SER A 10 -23.89 8.43 16.47
CA SER A 10 -23.23 7.56 17.48
C SER A 10 -22.34 8.36 18.43
N LEU A 11 -21.55 9.31 17.90
CA LEU A 11 -20.72 10.19 18.72
C LEU A 11 -21.53 11.17 19.56
N GLN A 12 -22.65 11.69 19.07
CA GLN A 12 -23.55 12.55 19.84
C GLN A 12 -24.26 11.77 20.98
N HIS A 13 -24.63 10.51 20.75
CA HIS A 13 -25.28 9.69 21.76
C HIS A 13 -24.34 9.30 22.91
N GLU A 14 -23.08 8.97 22.59
CA GLU A 14 -22.07 8.68 23.61
C GLU A 14 -21.67 9.94 24.41
N PHE A 15 -21.60 11.10 23.75
CA PHE A 15 -21.33 12.38 24.40
C PHE A 15 -22.46 12.82 25.33
N CYS A 16 -23.74 12.64 24.93
CA CYS A 16 -24.90 12.96 25.76
C CYS A 16 -25.04 12.04 26.97
N PHE A 17 -24.71 10.74 26.82
CA PHE A 17 -24.81 9.78 27.96
C PHE A 17 -23.73 10.04 29.02
N ARG A 18 -22.51 10.46 28.60
CA ARG A 18 -21.44 10.82 29.56
C ARG A 18 -21.64 12.17 30.23
N ALA A 19 -22.26 13.12 29.54
CA ALA A 19 -22.65 14.40 30.17
C ALA A 19 -23.73 14.23 31.24
N LYS A 20 -24.75 13.39 30.99
CA LYS A 20 -25.79 13.08 32.00
C LYS A 20 -25.26 12.30 33.22
N ALA A 21 -24.24 11.47 33.06
CA ALA A 21 -23.60 10.78 34.17
C ALA A 21 -22.82 11.73 35.11
N CYS A 22 -22.40 12.90 34.61
CA CYS A 22 -21.73 13.92 35.42
C CYS A 22 -22.71 14.74 36.29
N GLU A 23 -23.97 14.84 35.87
CA GLU A 23 -24.99 15.59 36.64
C GLU A 23 -25.56 14.82 37.84
N SER A 24 -25.42 13.48 37.90
CA SER A 24 -26.03 12.63 38.94
C SER A 24 -25.13 12.32 40.15
N HIS A 25 -23.91 12.77 40.20
CA HIS A 25 -22.97 12.52 41.30
C HIS A 25 -22.40 13.83 41.89
N ALA A 26 -23.23 14.54 42.62
CA ALA A 26 -22.77 15.47 43.64
C ALA A 26 -22.25 14.65 44.81
N MET A 27 -21.02 14.21 44.76
CA MET A 27 -20.09 13.98 45.90
C MET A 27 -18.85 13.20 45.44
N GLN A 28 -17.74 13.73 45.92
CA GLN A 28 -16.36 13.20 45.85
C GLN A 28 -15.57 13.39 44.58
N LYS A 29 -14.54 14.22 44.72
CA LYS A 29 -13.44 14.46 43.78
C LYS A 29 -12.71 13.16 43.42
N GLN A 30 -13.12 12.51 42.35
CA GLN A 30 -12.27 11.60 41.59
C GLN A 30 -12.35 12.01 40.12
N MET A 31 -11.22 12.53 39.61
CA MET A 31 -11.08 12.89 38.20
C MET A 31 -11.18 11.61 37.37
N VAL A 32 -12.17 11.55 36.47
CA VAL A 32 -12.28 10.48 35.47
C VAL A 32 -11.41 10.89 34.27
N PRO A 33 -10.37 10.14 33.94
CA PRO A 33 -9.54 10.45 32.76
C PRO A 33 -10.39 10.35 31.48
N GLY A 34 -10.39 11.41 30.68
CA GLY A 34 -11.05 11.45 29.36
C GLY A 34 -12.30 12.32 29.24
N CYS A 35 -12.71 13.05 30.28
CA CYS A 35 -13.80 14.03 30.18
C CYS A 35 -13.29 15.40 29.74
N VAL A 36 -13.72 15.89 28.57
CA VAL A 36 -13.30 17.18 27.99
C VAL A 36 -13.68 18.36 28.86
N CYS A 37 -14.74 18.25 29.69
CA CYS A 37 -15.17 19.28 30.64
C CYS A 37 -14.16 19.56 31.75
N CYS A 38 -13.24 18.65 32.04
CA CYS A 38 -12.22 18.82 33.07
C CYS A 38 -11.04 19.70 32.64
N PHE A 39 -10.91 20.00 31.34
CA PHE A 39 -9.82 20.82 30.79
C PHE A 39 -10.15 22.32 30.71
N PHE A 40 -11.43 22.69 30.75
CA PHE A 40 -11.86 24.08 30.73
C PHE A 40 -12.58 24.36 32.03
N GLY A 41 -11.95 25.18 32.87
CA GLY A 41 -12.42 25.50 34.22
C GLY A 41 -13.92 25.81 34.33
N ALA A 42 -14.51 25.47 35.44
CA ALA A 42 -15.93 25.35 35.85
C ALA A 42 -16.89 26.52 35.56
N LYS A 43 -16.71 27.30 34.50
CA LYS A 43 -17.61 28.40 34.10
C LYS A 43 -18.41 28.14 32.82
N ALA A 44 -18.29 26.96 32.19
CA ALA A 44 -18.92 26.65 30.91
C ALA A 44 -20.09 25.64 30.96
N CYS A 45 -20.63 25.31 32.15
CA CYS A 45 -21.82 24.46 32.27
C CYS A 45 -23.04 25.33 32.60
N GLY A 46 -23.53 26.07 31.62
CA GLY A 46 -24.86 26.72 31.66
C GLY A 46 -25.72 26.12 30.55
N ASN A 47 -27.05 26.13 30.77
CA ASN A 47 -28.07 25.41 29.98
C ASN A 47 -28.27 25.79 28.49
N ASP A 48 -27.33 26.51 27.85
CA ASP A 48 -27.42 26.91 26.47
C ASP A 48 -26.13 26.52 25.69
N MET A 49 -25.92 25.20 25.47
CA MET A 49 -24.93 24.75 24.48
C MET A 49 -25.57 24.81 23.09
N GLN A 50 -25.44 25.95 22.42
CA GLN A 50 -25.79 26.10 21.01
C GLN A 50 -24.87 25.23 20.13
N GLN A 51 -25.38 24.78 18.99
CA GLN A 51 -24.62 23.99 17.97
C GLN A 51 -23.26 24.59 17.57
N SER A 52 -23.05 25.88 17.80
CA SER A 52 -21.77 26.58 17.59
C SER A 52 -20.63 26.03 18.47
N SER A 53 -20.89 25.64 19.72
CA SER A 53 -19.85 25.19 20.66
C SER A 53 -19.30 23.80 20.32
N VAL A 54 -20.11 22.92 19.73
CA VAL A 54 -19.68 21.57 19.27
C VAL A 54 -18.79 21.70 18.04
N SER A 55 -19.13 22.61 17.13
CA SER A 55 -18.34 22.93 15.95
C SER A 55 -16.98 23.55 16.32
N GLU A 56 -16.93 24.44 17.30
CA GLU A 56 -15.69 25.00 17.83
C GLU A 56 -14.82 23.97 18.54
N CYS A 57 -15.41 23.12 19.38
CA CYS A 57 -14.67 22.01 20.01
C CYS A 57 -14.12 21.02 18.98
N LEU A 58 -14.89 20.70 17.93
CA LEU A 58 -14.42 19.85 16.82
C LEU A 58 -13.29 20.54 16.02
N ASN A 59 -13.36 21.85 15.82
CA ASN A 59 -12.31 22.61 15.14
C ASN A 59 -11.04 22.73 16.00
N ILE A 60 -11.17 22.89 17.31
CA ILE A 60 -10.04 22.88 18.27
C ILE A 60 -9.39 21.50 18.32
N LEU A 61 -10.19 20.41 18.30
CA LEU A 61 -9.69 19.04 18.26
C LEU A 61 -9.02 18.72 16.93
N LYS A 62 -9.60 19.19 15.82
CA LYS A 62 -8.97 19.11 14.48
C LYS A 62 -7.68 19.94 14.42
N GLY A 63 -7.69 21.16 14.96
CA GLY A 63 -6.51 22.03 15.03
C GLY A 63 -5.40 21.45 15.94
N ARG A 64 -5.74 20.80 17.07
CA ARG A 64 -4.76 20.09 17.91
C ARG A 64 -4.19 18.86 17.23
N ARG A 65 -5.00 18.12 16.44
CA ARG A 65 -4.51 16.98 15.64
C ARG A 65 -3.56 17.44 14.54
N LEU A 66 -3.74 18.67 14.00
CA LEU A 66 -2.82 19.30 13.06
C LEU A 66 -1.51 19.80 13.71
N LEU A 67 -1.47 19.96 15.04
CA LEU A 67 -0.28 20.39 15.78
C LEU A 67 0.58 19.23 16.30
N MET A 68 0.07 17.99 16.32
CA MET A 68 0.84 16.80 16.72
C MET A 68 1.25 16.04 15.47
N LYS A 69 2.56 15.96 15.23
CA LYS A 69 3.13 15.16 14.14
C LYS A 69 2.77 13.69 14.31
N THR A 70 2.42 13.04 13.21
CA THR A 70 2.21 11.58 13.20
C THR A 70 3.54 10.87 13.44
N ARG A 71 3.60 10.03 14.45
CA ARG A 71 4.80 9.25 14.79
C ARG A 71 4.89 8.01 13.92
N VAL A 72 5.97 7.92 13.16
CA VAL A 72 6.22 6.81 12.23
C VAL A 72 7.46 6.04 12.66
N TYR A 73 7.34 4.72 12.74
CA TYR A 73 8.47 3.83 12.98
C TYR A 73 8.67 2.88 11.79
N ILE A 74 9.93 2.73 11.35
CA ILE A 74 10.30 1.80 10.28
C ILE A 74 11.13 0.67 10.89
N ASP A 75 10.52 -0.49 11.09
CA ASP A 75 11.24 -1.69 11.53
C ASP A 75 11.89 -2.35 10.31
N GLY A 76 13.22 -2.52 10.37
CA GLY A 76 14.01 -2.93 9.20
C GLY A 76 14.49 -1.75 8.33
N GLN A 77 14.66 -0.56 8.91
CA GLN A 77 15.07 0.67 8.21
C GLN A 77 16.33 0.52 7.37
N SER A 78 17.25 -0.37 7.72
CA SER A 78 18.49 -0.62 6.96
C SER A 78 18.28 -1.46 5.69
N GLY A 79 17.10 -2.07 5.46
CA GLY A 79 16.77 -2.78 4.23
C GLY A 79 16.55 -1.82 3.05
N THR A 80 16.61 -2.34 1.80
CA THR A 80 16.42 -1.52 0.57
C THR A 80 15.09 -0.78 0.58
N THR A 81 13.99 -1.45 0.93
CA THR A 81 12.66 -0.83 1.03
C THR A 81 12.58 0.16 2.17
N GLY A 82 13.14 -0.18 3.36
CA GLY A 82 13.15 0.69 4.53
C GLY A 82 13.91 1.99 4.31
N LEU A 83 15.10 1.93 3.69
CA LEU A 83 15.88 3.11 3.33
C LEU A 83 15.10 4.01 2.36
N GLN A 84 14.44 3.46 1.35
CA GLN A 84 13.68 4.26 0.41
C GLN A 84 12.40 4.87 1.00
N ILE A 85 11.73 4.18 1.92
CA ILE A 85 10.63 4.79 2.67
C ILE A 85 11.19 5.97 3.47
N TYR A 86 12.31 5.75 4.17
CA TYR A 86 12.97 6.80 4.93
C TYR A 86 13.31 8.03 4.07
N ASP A 87 13.90 7.83 2.89
CA ASP A 87 14.27 8.92 1.98
C ASP A 87 13.03 9.71 1.50
N ARG A 88 11.91 9.02 1.26
CA ARG A 88 10.66 9.64 0.79
C ARG A 88 9.95 10.46 1.87
N ILE A 89 10.00 10.00 3.13
CA ILE A 89 9.26 10.66 4.22
C ILE A 89 10.14 11.45 5.17
N GLY A 90 11.46 11.35 5.06
CA GLY A 90 12.41 11.96 5.98
C GLY A 90 12.40 13.49 6.03
N ALA A 91 12.02 14.13 4.93
CA ALA A 91 11.89 15.58 4.82
C ALA A 91 10.47 16.10 5.14
N ARG A 92 9.52 15.22 5.48
CA ARG A 92 8.11 15.60 5.74
C ARG A 92 7.98 16.22 7.13
N GLU A 93 7.49 17.45 7.17
CA GLU A 93 7.32 18.21 8.42
C GLU A 93 6.10 17.76 9.25
N ASP A 94 5.13 17.09 8.63
CA ASP A 94 3.92 16.56 9.27
C ASP A 94 4.15 15.23 10.01
N LEU A 95 5.35 14.62 9.84
CA LEU A 95 5.73 13.34 10.44
C LEU A 95 6.84 13.52 11.47
N GLU A 96 6.83 12.65 12.48
CA GLU A 96 7.90 12.43 13.44
C GLU A 96 8.46 11.02 13.27
N LEU A 97 9.68 10.90 12.74
CA LEU A 97 10.31 9.61 12.55
C LEU A 97 10.96 9.13 13.86
N LEU A 98 10.42 8.06 14.43
CA LEU A 98 11.00 7.39 15.58
C LEU A 98 12.21 6.56 15.12
N ARG A 99 13.37 6.78 15.75
CA ARG A 99 14.63 6.12 15.39
C ARG A 99 15.15 5.27 16.55
N ILE A 100 15.25 3.99 16.32
CA ILE A 100 15.98 3.09 17.23
C ILE A 100 17.48 3.23 17.02
N ALA A 101 18.27 3.19 18.10
CA ALA A 101 19.71 3.21 18.02
C ALA A 101 20.23 1.96 17.28
N GLU A 102 21.27 2.13 16.44
CA GLU A 102 21.77 1.07 15.56
C GLU A 102 22.22 -0.19 16.31
N ASP A 103 22.82 -0.01 17.48
CA ASP A 103 23.27 -1.09 18.38
C ASP A 103 22.09 -1.83 19.06
N LYS A 104 20.90 -1.20 19.11
CA LYS A 104 19.70 -1.75 19.76
C LYS A 104 18.63 -2.26 18.79
N ARG A 105 18.86 -2.14 17.49
CA ARG A 105 17.87 -2.50 16.46
C ARG A 105 17.43 -3.97 16.48
N HIS A 106 18.20 -4.85 17.12
CA HIS A 106 17.90 -6.26 17.30
C HIS A 106 17.45 -6.61 18.71
N ASP A 107 17.40 -5.64 19.63
CA ASP A 107 16.90 -5.81 20.98
C ASP A 107 15.36 -5.89 20.96
N PRO A 108 14.75 -7.02 21.38
CA PRO A 108 13.30 -7.19 21.34
C PRO A 108 12.54 -6.18 22.20
N GLU A 109 13.05 -5.82 23.37
CA GLU A 109 12.40 -4.89 24.29
C GLU A 109 12.42 -3.45 23.72
N GLU A 110 13.54 -3.02 23.17
CA GLU A 110 13.62 -1.72 22.51
C GLU A 110 12.74 -1.69 21.26
N ARG A 111 12.74 -2.74 20.42
CA ARG A 111 11.83 -2.83 19.26
C ARG A 111 10.37 -2.74 19.70
N LYS A 112 9.97 -3.51 20.72
CA LYS A 112 8.60 -3.49 21.28
C LYS A 112 8.19 -2.08 21.72
N LYS A 113 9.09 -1.35 22.37
CA LYS A 113 8.86 0.03 22.80
C LYS A 113 8.56 0.96 21.62
N TYR A 114 9.38 0.93 20.55
CA TYR A 114 9.16 1.76 19.36
C TYR A 114 7.92 1.35 18.58
N LEU A 115 7.66 0.05 18.42
CA LEU A 115 6.48 -0.50 17.78
C LEU A 115 5.18 0.00 18.45
N ASN A 116 5.16 0.09 19.79
CA ASN A 116 3.98 0.52 20.55
C ASN A 116 3.89 2.04 20.76
N ALA A 117 4.98 2.78 20.52
CA ALA A 117 5.02 4.24 20.61
C ALA A 117 4.57 4.92 19.32
N ALA A 118 4.64 4.25 18.17
CA ALA A 118 4.28 4.79 16.88
C ALA A 118 2.76 4.88 16.67
N ASP A 119 2.34 5.78 15.79
CA ASP A 119 0.98 5.84 15.25
C ASP A 119 0.88 4.97 13.98
N ILE A 120 1.97 4.95 13.17
CA ILE A 120 2.12 4.07 12.00
C ILE A 120 3.47 3.36 12.06
N VAL A 121 3.46 2.07 11.76
CA VAL A 121 4.63 1.21 11.66
C VAL A 121 4.75 0.67 10.23
N PHE A 122 5.93 0.81 9.63
CA PHE A 122 6.32 0.07 8.44
C PHE A 122 7.15 -1.15 8.84
N LEU A 123 6.77 -2.34 8.39
CA LEU A 123 7.56 -3.56 8.54
C LEU A 123 8.31 -3.84 7.24
N CYS A 124 9.63 -3.65 7.26
CA CYS A 124 10.54 -3.91 6.14
C CYS A 124 11.48 -5.07 6.46
N LEU A 125 10.89 -6.16 6.95
CA LEU A 125 11.54 -7.33 7.53
C LEU A 125 11.32 -8.59 6.66
N PRO A 126 12.13 -9.65 6.83
CA PRO A 126 11.74 -10.99 6.40
C PRO A 126 10.45 -11.44 7.08
N ASP A 127 9.76 -12.42 6.47
CA ASP A 127 8.42 -12.86 6.88
C ASP A 127 8.31 -13.22 8.37
N ASP A 128 9.29 -13.95 8.91
CA ASP A 128 9.28 -14.32 10.34
C ASP A 128 9.46 -13.12 11.26
N GLY A 129 10.37 -12.20 10.88
CA GLY A 129 10.55 -10.95 11.62
C GLY A 129 9.32 -10.03 11.57
N ALA A 130 8.57 -10.04 10.46
CA ALA A 130 7.32 -9.30 10.34
C ALA A 130 6.23 -9.89 11.24
N ARG A 131 6.09 -11.23 11.28
CA ARG A 131 5.15 -11.92 12.21
C ARG A 131 5.52 -11.66 13.66
N GLU A 132 6.80 -11.72 14.01
CA GLU A 132 7.31 -11.41 15.34
C GLU A 132 6.97 -9.97 15.72
N ALA A 133 7.27 -8.99 14.87
CA ALA A 133 6.98 -7.57 15.13
C ALA A 133 5.48 -7.32 15.36
N VAL A 134 4.60 -7.95 14.57
CA VAL A 134 3.14 -7.86 14.77
C VAL A 134 2.73 -8.40 16.13
N SER A 135 3.34 -9.50 16.60
CA SER A 135 3.04 -10.09 17.91
C SER A 135 3.49 -9.22 19.11
N MET A 136 4.45 -8.32 18.91
CA MET A 136 4.92 -7.38 19.92
C MET A 136 4.02 -6.14 20.07
N ILE A 137 3.09 -5.89 19.11
CA ILE A 137 2.23 -4.72 19.12
C ILE A 137 1.03 -4.98 20.02
N GLU A 138 1.02 -4.33 21.21
CA GLU A 138 -0.04 -4.40 22.21
C GLU A 138 -0.97 -3.19 22.17
N ASN A 139 -0.46 -2.03 21.68
CA ASN A 139 -1.25 -0.81 21.55
C ASN A 139 -2.25 -0.94 20.36
N PRO A 140 -3.57 -0.97 20.62
CA PRO A 140 -4.59 -1.16 19.57
C PRO A 140 -4.70 0.00 18.58
N HIS A 141 -4.11 1.15 18.89
CA HIS A 141 -4.12 2.33 18.02
C HIS A 141 -3.01 2.32 16.97
N VAL A 142 -2.03 1.44 17.12
CA VAL A 142 -0.93 1.31 16.13
C VAL A 142 -1.45 0.72 14.83
N ARG A 143 -1.20 1.42 13.76
CA ARG A 143 -1.52 0.98 12.39
C ARG A 143 -0.26 0.46 11.71
N VAL A 144 -0.36 -0.64 10.97
CA VAL A 144 0.80 -1.33 10.38
C VAL A 144 0.67 -1.43 8.89
N ILE A 145 1.78 -1.13 8.19
CA ILE A 145 1.97 -1.40 6.75
C ILE A 145 3.12 -2.40 6.64
N ASP A 146 2.79 -3.63 6.22
CA ASP A 146 3.77 -4.71 6.09
C ASP A 146 4.23 -4.87 4.64
N ALA A 147 5.51 -4.69 4.38
CA ALA A 147 6.12 -4.87 3.06
C ALA A 147 6.62 -6.31 2.81
N SER A 148 6.55 -7.20 3.80
CA SER A 148 6.91 -8.62 3.65
C SER A 148 5.87 -9.39 2.85
N THR A 149 6.12 -10.67 2.60
CA THR A 149 5.12 -11.58 2.00
C THR A 149 4.22 -12.23 3.05
N ALA A 150 4.53 -12.06 4.35
CA ALA A 150 3.88 -12.77 5.46
C ALA A 150 2.36 -12.60 5.52
N HIS A 151 1.87 -11.40 5.18
CA HIS A 151 0.48 -11.04 5.42
C HIS A 151 -0.33 -10.68 4.16
N ARG A 152 0.26 -10.75 2.96
CA ARG A 152 -0.42 -10.36 1.70
C ARG A 152 -1.65 -11.18 1.38
N THR A 153 -1.71 -12.41 1.87
CA THR A 153 -2.85 -13.31 1.71
C THR A 153 -3.51 -13.70 3.04
N ALA A 154 -3.10 -13.09 4.15
CA ALA A 154 -3.63 -13.40 5.47
C ALA A 154 -5.01 -12.76 5.70
N GLU A 155 -5.85 -13.42 6.50
CA GLU A 155 -7.10 -12.84 6.99
C GLU A 155 -6.82 -11.68 7.95
N GLY A 156 -7.73 -10.70 7.98
CA GLY A 156 -7.60 -9.51 8.81
C GLY A 156 -6.61 -8.46 8.29
N TRP A 157 -5.98 -8.70 7.12
CA TRP A 157 -5.10 -7.74 6.44
C TRP A 157 -5.74 -7.20 5.17
N THR A 158 -5.77 -5.88 5.05
CA THR A 158 -6.22 -5.20 3.84
C THR A 158 -5.08 -5.17 2.82
N TYR A 159 -5.36 -5.56 1.59
CA TYR A 159 -4.37 -5.51 0.52
C TYR A 159 -4.09 -4.07 0.09
N GLY A 160 -2.83 -3.64 0.15
CA GLY A 160 -2.40 -2.25 -0.01
C GLY A 160 -2.21 -1.82 -1.47
N PHE A 161 -3.15 -2.09 -2.36
CA PHE A 161 -3.19 -1.61 -3.74
C PHE A 161 -4.45 -0.77 -3.94
N PRO A 162 -4.38 0.57 -3.77
CA PRO A 162 -5.55 1.45 -3.76
C PRO A 162 -6.41 1.37 -5.03
N GLU A 163 -5.79 1.15 -6.18
CA GLU A 163 -6.43 1.06 -7.49
C GLU A 163 -7.01 -0.34 -7.80
N TYR A 164 -6.90 -1.26 -6.83
CA TYR A 164 -7.38 -2.63 -6.97
C TYR A 164 -8.89 -2.72 -7.18
N SER A 165 -9.68 -1.88 -6.50
CA SER A 165 -11.13 -1.77 -6.69
C SER A 165 -11.63 -0.40 -6.23
N PRO A 166 -12.85 0.01 -6.63
CA PRO A 166 -13.44 1.28 -6.17
C PRO A 166 -13.51 1.42 -4.64
N GLU A 167 -13.68 0.31 -3.92
CA GLU A 167 -13.81 0.28 -2.45
C GLU A 167 -12.47 0.23 -1.73
N GLN A 168 -11.38 -0.07 -2.45
CA GLN A 168 -10.09 -0.41 -1.83
C GLN A 168 -9.48 0.74 -1.04
N ARG A 169 -9.58 1.99 -1.53
CA ARG A 169 -9.11 3.16 -0.78
C ARG A 169 -9.81 3.31 0.56
N THR A 170 -11.13 3.11 0.58
CA THR A 170 -11.92 3.14 1.82
C THR A 170 -11.52 2.01 2.76
N ALA A 171 -11.29 0.81 2.23
CA ALA A 171 -10.81 -0.31 3.03
C ALA A 171 -9.43 -0.02 3.65
N ILE A 172 -8.47 0.52 2.89
CA ILE A 172 -7.15 0.92 3.38
C ILE A 172 -7.26 2.03 4.43
N ALA A 173 -8.06 3.07 4.16
CA ALA A 173 -8.26 4.19 5.09
C ALA A 173 -8.74 3.75 6.47
N ASN A 174 -9.62 2.75 6.52
CA ASN A 174 -10.22 2.23 7.75
C ASN A 174 -9.46 1.05 8.38
N SER A 175 -8.43 0.53 7.72
CA SER A 175 -7.68 -0.63 8.20
C SER A 175 -6.61 -0.26 9.22
N SER A 176 -6.41 -1.10 10.23
CA SER A 176 -5.25 -1.05 11.12
C SER A 176 -4.09 -1.92 10.61
N ARG A 177 -4.31 -2.79 9.62
CA ARG A 177 -3.34 -3.75 9.10
C ARG A 177 -3.40 -3.77 7.58
N VAL A 178 -2.37 -3.22 6.92
CA VAL A 178 -2.26 -3.14 5.47
C VAL A 178 -1.06 -3.95 5.00
N ALA A 179 -1.28 -4.89 4.08
CA ALA A 179 -0.22 -5.67 3.46
C ALA A 179 0.18 -5.02 2.12
N ASN A 180 1.39 -4.48 2.06
CA ASN A 180 1.91 -3.83 0.85
C ASN A 180 2.22 -4.85 -0.24
N PRO A 181 1.81 -4.62 -1.50
CA PRO A 181 2.02 -5.54 -2.61
C PRO A 181 3.49 -5.89 -2.88
N GLY A 182 3.72 -7.07 -3.43
CA GLY A 182 5.00 -7.41 -4.05
C GLY A 182 5.12 -6.78 -5.44
N CYS A 183 6.35 -6.39 -5.83
CA CYS A 183 6.56 -5.67 -7.07
C CYS A 183 6.03 -6.43 -8.32
N HIS A 184 6.39 -7.69 -8.52
CA HIS A 184 5.84 -8.48 -9.64
C HIS A 184 4.32 -8.66 -9.54
N ALA A 185 3.79 -8.82 -8.33
CA ALA A 185 2.36 -8.97 -8.12
C ALA A 185 1.60 -7.67 -8.44
N THR A 186 2.17 -6.50 -8.15
CA THR A 186 1.59 -5.19 -8.53
C THR A 186 1.34 -5.14 -10.04
N GLY A 187 2.34 -5.45 -10.86
CA GLY A 187 2.19 -5.45 -12.31
C GLY A 187 1.19 -6.50 -12.81
N PHE A 188 1.24 -7.71 -12.26
CA PHE A 188 0.31 -8.79 -12.63
C PHE A 188 -1.15 -8.44 -12.27
N ILE A 189 -1.37 -8.01 -11.04
CA ILE A 189 -2.70 -7.72 -10.50
C ILE A 189 -3.31 -6.50 -11.19
N SER A 190 -2.51 -5.46 -11.50
CA SER A 190 -2.99 -4.27 -12.20
C SER A 190 -3.58 -4.58 -13.59
N VAL A 191 -3.16 -5.66 -14.23
CA VAL A 191 -3.70 -6.10 -15.52
C VAL A 191 -4.78 -7.15 -15.35
N THR A 192 -4.51 -8.20 -14.56
CA THR A 192 -5.34 -9.39 -14.53
C THR A 192 -6.60 -9.21 -13.68
N ALA A 193 -6.51 -8.53 -12.52
CA ALA A 193 -7.66 -8.36 -11.63
C ALA A 193 -8.83 -7.59 -12.29
N PRO A 194 -8.62 -6.45 -12.98
CA PRO A 194 -9.72 -5.77 -13.67
C PRO A 194 -10.33 -6.63 -14.78
N LEU A 195 -9.53 -7.37 -15.55
CA LEU A 195 -10.05 -8.24 -16.62
C LEU A 195 -10.92 -9.38 -16.05
N VAL A 196 -10.53 -9.98 -14.94
CA VAL A 196 -11.34 -11.00 -14.25
C VAL A 196 -12.62 -10.38 -13.69
N ARG A 197 -12.55 -9.21 -13.05
CA ARG A 197 -13.72 -8.52 -12.48
C ARG A 197 -14.72 -8.07 -13.53
N MET A 198 -14.26 -7.62 -14.68
CA MET A 198 -15.12 -7.28 -15.80
C MET A 198 -15.69 -8.52 -16.51
N GLY A 199 -15.28 -9.73 -16.11
CA GLY A 199 -15.69 -10.99 -16.72
C GLY A 199 -15.12 -11.20 -18.13
N ILE A 200 -14.09 -10.45 -18.52
CA ILE A 200 -13.39 -10.60 -19.82
C ILE A 200 -12.46 -11.81 -19.76
N LEU A 201 -11.65 -11.91 -18.71
CA LEU A 201 -10.73 -13.02 -18.46
C LEU A 201 -11.44 -14.07 -17.59
N PRO A 202 -11.72 -15.28 -18.08
CA PRO A 202 -12.27 -16.37 -17.27
C PRO A 202 -11.31 -16.74 -16.12
N ARG A 203 -11.86 -17.17 -14.98
CA ARG A 203 -11.04 -17.50 -13.80
C ARG A 203 -10.16 -18.74 -14.00
N ASP A 204 -10.55 -19.62 -14.89
CA ASP A 204 -9.82 -20.83 -15.29
C ASP A 204 -8.85 -20.62 -16.45
N TYR A 205 -8.73 -19.36 -16.96
CA TYR A 205 -7.78 -19.04 -18.03
C TYR A 205 -6.35 -19.35 -17.59
N PRO A 206 -5.54 -20.10 -18.40
CA PRO A 206 -4.17 -20.45 -18.07
C PRO A 206 -3.20 -19.26 -18.29
N VAL A 207 -3.23 -18.30 -17.36
CA VAL A 207 -2.46 -17.07 -17.50
C VAL A 207 -0.96 -17.34 -17.43
N THR A 208 -0.24 -16.82 -18.42
CA THR A 208 1.24 -16.78 -18.44
C THR A 208 1.72 -15.35 -18.26
N CYS A 209 2.67 -15.15 -17.36
CA CYS A 209 3.25 -13.86 -17.04
C CYS A 209 4.78 -13.91 -17.12
N TYR A 210 5.35 -12.99 -17.87
CA TYR A 210 6.77 -12.72 -17.99
C TYR A 210 7.07 -11.35 -17.38
N SER A 211 8.07 -11.25 -16.49
CA SER A 211 8.32 -9.99 -15.77
C SER A 211 9.81 -9.67 -15.66
N LEU A 212 10.23 -8.62 -16.34
CA LEU A 212 11.56 -8.03 -16.25
C LEU A 212 11.65 -7.11 -15.03
N THR A 213 12.77 -7.18 -14.31
CA THR A 213 13.05 -6.30 -13.16
C THR A 213 14.50 -5.91 -13.07
N GLY A 214 14.77 -4.68 -12.62
CA GLY A 214 16.11 -4.27 -12.21
C GLY A 214 16.59 -5.04 -10.97
N TYR A 215 17.92 -5.14 -10.82
CA TYR A 215 18.55 -5.94 -9.75
C TYR A 215 18.29 -5.42 -8.33
N SER A 216 17.88 -4.17 -8.15
CA SER A 216 17.50 -3.64 -6.84
C SER A 216 16.35 -4.38 -6.18
N GLY A 217 15.50 -5.08 -6.97
CA GLY A 217 14.41 -5.92 -6.50
C GLY A 217 14.86 -7.11 -5.64
N GLY A 218 16.10 -7.59 -5.81
CA GLY A 218 16.70 -8.65 -5.00
C GLY A 218 17.29 -8.18 -3.66
N GLY A 219 17.17 -6.88 -3.34
CA GLY A 219 17.67 -6.30 -2.10
C GLY A 219 19.18 -6.15 -2.04
N LYS A 220 19.70 -5.82 -0.85
CA LYS A 220 21.13 -5.49 -0.65
C LYS A 220 22.11 -6.52 -1.19
N LYS A 221 21.80 -7.81 -1.05
CA LYS A 221 22.70 -8.88 -1.50
C LYS A 221 22.87 -8.84 -3.02
N MET A 222 21.78 -8.75 -3.76
CA MET A 222 21.82 -8.70 -5.23
C MET A 222 22.43 -7.37 -5.72
N ILE A 223 22.10 -6.25 -5.08
CA ILE A 223 22.72 -4.95 -5.38
C ILE A 223 24.25 -5.06 -5.25
N ALA A 224 24.76 -5.58 -4.13
CA ALA A 224 26.19 -5.75 -3.94
C ALA A 224 26.82 -6.68 -5.00
N GLU A 225 26.11 -7.75 -5.40
CA GLU A 225 26.57 -8.67 -6.44
C GLU A 225 26.72 -7.99 -7.82
N TYR A 226 25.75 -7.11 -8.19
CA TYR A 226 25.77 -6.38 -9.46
C TYR A 226 26.73 -5.19 -9.47
N GLU A 227 26.99 -4.56 -8.32
CA GLU A 227 27.76 -3.31 -8.24
C GLU A 227 29.24 -3.53 -7.85
N GLN A 228 29.65 -4.75 -7.48
CA GLN A 228 31.06 -5.02 -7.17
C GLN A 228 31.96 -4.91 -8.41
N PRO A 229 33.19 -4.40 -8.28
CA PRO A 229 34.09 -4.16 -9.42
C PRO A 229 34.45 -5.41 -10.23
N ASP A 230 34.51 -6.56 -9.57
CA ASP A 230 34.88 -7.87 -10.14
C ASP A 230 33.66 -8.80 -10.35
N ARG A 231 32.49 -8.22 -10.57
CA ARG A 231 31.25 -8.97 -10.82
C ARG A 231 31.39 -9.95 -11.98
N SER A 232 30.66 -11.05 -11.87
CA SER A 232 30.62 -12.06 -12.93
C SER A 232 30.15 -11.45 -14.26
N PRO A 233 30.82 -11.70 -15.39
CA PRO A 233 30.37 -11.25 -16.71
C PRO A 233 28.96 -11.72 -17.09
N ARG A 234 28.47 -12.80 -16.47
CA ARG A 234 27.10 -13.31 -16.68
C ARG A 234 26.02 -12.32 -16.25
N LEU A 235 26.32 -11.44 -15.29
CA LEU A 235 25.38 -10.44 -14.80
C LEU A 235 25.11 -9.32 -15.82
N ALA A 236 25.90 -9.21 -16.87
CA ALA A 236 25.63 -8.30 -18.01
C ALA A 236 24.57 -8.85 -19.00
N SER A 237 23.93 -9.97 -18.66
CA SER A 237 22.88 -10.60 -19.46
C SER A 237 21.64 -10.86 -18.60
N PRO A 238 20.43 -10.74 -19.18
CA PRO A 238 19.20 -11.07 -18.47
C PRO A 238 19.22 -12.48 -17.88
N GLY A 239 18.92 -12.59 -16.59
CA GLY A 239 18.89 -13.86 -15.84
C GLY A 239 17.47 -14.31 -15.50
N LEU A 240 17.04 -15.46 -16.02
CA LEU A 240 15.78 -16.06 -15.62
C LEU A 240 15.96 -16.71 -14.25
N TYR A 241 15.04 -16.46 -13.33
CA TYR A 241 15.08 -17.06 -12.00
C TYR A 241 13.70 -17.59 -11.57
N GLY A 242 13.60 -18.19 -10.39
CA GLY A 242 12.35 -18.78 -9.95
C GLY A 242 11.86 -19.95 -10.83
N LEU A 243 12.80 -20.68 -11.46
CA LEU A 243 12.52 -21.72 -12.45
C LEU A 243 11.73 -22.93 -11.92
N SER A 244 11.59 -23.02 -10.59
CA SER A 244 10.66 -24.01 -9.98
C SER A 244 9.18 -23.62 -10.14
N LEU A 245 8.88 -22.43 -10.68
CA LEU A 245 7.55 -21.81 -10.82
C LEU A 245 6.81 -21.65 -9.46
N LYS A 246 7.57 -21.64 -8.34
CA LYS A 246 7.06 -21.47 -6.97
C LYS A 246 7.53 -20.14 -6.36
N HIS A 247 7.50 -19.07 -7.15
CA HIS A 247 7.88 -17.76 -6.64
C HIS A 247 6.92 -17.30 -5.53
N LYS A 248 7.46 -16.62 -4.50
CA LYS A 248 6.70 -16.15 -3.34
C LYS A 248 5.54 -15.18 -3.65
N HIS A 249 5.53 -14.56 -4.83
CA HIS A 249 4.42 -13.70 -5.27
C HIS A 249 3.27 -14.47 -5.95
N VAL A 250 3.42 -15.74 -6.30
CA VAL A 250 2.39 -16.51 -7.00
C VAL A 250 1.10 -16.67 -6.16
N PRO A 251 1.15 -16.99 -4.85
CA PRO A 251 -0.05 -17.05 -4.03
C PRO A 251 -0.81 -15.73 -3.95
N GLU A 252 -0.08 -14.61 -3.87
CA GLU A 252 -0.62 -13.25 -3.89
C GLU A 252 -1.30 -12.94 -5.24
N MET A 253 -0.64 -13.23 -6.36
CA MET A 253 -1.18 -13.08 -7.71
C MET A 253 -2.50 -13.85 -7.87
N GLN A 254 -2.52 -15.12 -7.49
CA GLN A 254 -3.70 -15.97 -7.60
C GLN A 254 -4.86 -15.46 -6.74
N LYS A 255 -4.60 -15.21 -5.46
CA LYS A 255 -5.66 -14.80 -4.51
C LYS A 255 -6.27 -13.46 -4.90
N MET A 256 -5.45 -12.46 -5.21
CA MET A 256 -5.93 -11.11 -5.49
C MET A 256 -6.64 -10.99 -6.85
N THR A 257 -6.31 -11.82 -7.82
CA THR A 257 -7.01 -11.85 -9.10
C THR A 257 -8.26 -12.74 -9.10
N GLY A 258 -8.36 -13.66 -8.15
CA GLY A 258 -9.45 -14.64 -8.09
C GLY A 258 -9.35 -15.76 -9.13
N LEU A 259 -8.14 -15.99 -9.70
CA LEU A 259 -7.91 -17.10 -10.61
C LEU A 259 -8.03 -18.45 -9.88
N ASP A 260 -8.62 -19.42 -10.54
CA ASP A 260 -8.80 -20.77 -10.00
C ASP A 260 -7.47 -21.53 -9.94
N CYS A 261 -6.54 -21.24 -10.86
CA CYS A 261 -5.19 -21.81 -10.89
C CYS A 261 -4.11 -20.73 -10.76
N PRO A 262 -2.96 -21.05 -10.16
CA PRO A 262 -1.83 -20.12 -10.11
C PRO A 262 -1.32 -19.81 -11.54
N PRO A 263 -0.92 -18.55 -11.82
CA PRO A 263 -0.35 -18.22 -13.12
C PRO A 263 1.01 -18.90 -13.32
N VAL A 264 1.34 -19.20 -14.59
CA VAL A 264 2.71 -19.55 -14.97
C VAL A 264 3.53 -18.29 -15.00
N PHE A 265 4.38 -18.11 -13.98
CA PHE A 265 5.12 -16.88 -13.76
C PHE A 265 6.61 -17.06 -13.96
N LEU A 266 7.20 -16.29 -14.88
CA LEU A 266 8.63 -16.30 -15.21
C LEU A 266 9.25 -14.92 -14.95
N PRO A 267 9.91 -14.68 -13.82
CA PRO A 267 10.65 -13.46 -13.56
C PRO A 267 12.03 -13.48 -14.19
N VAL A 268 12.50 -12.29 -14.61
CA VAL A 268 13.81 -12.06 -15.19
C VAL A 268 14.44 -10.84 -14.55
N VAL A 269 15.65 -10.98 -14.01
CA VAL A 269 16.47 -9.87 -13.56
C VAL A 269 17.46 -9.47 -14.64
N ASP A 270 17.70 -8.15 -14.77
CA ASP A 270 18.62 -7.64 -15.79
C ASP A 270 19.51 -6.52 -15.24
N ASP A 271 20.56 -6.16 -15.96
CA ASP A 271 21.64 -5.25 -15.57
C ASP A 271 21.23 -3.77 -15.63
N TYR A 272 20.18 -3.43 -14.86
CA TYR A 272 19.80 -2.05 -14.53
C TYR A 272 19.24 -1.99 -13.11
N TYR A 273 19.44 -0.85 -12.45
CA TYR A 273 19.13 -0.72 -11.03
C TYR A 273 17.62 -0.80 -10.72
N LYS A 274 16.80 0.02 -11.39
CA LYS A 274 15.36 0.15 -11.15
C LYS A 274 14.55 0.10 -12.44
N GLY A 275 13.34 -0.35 -12.31
CA GLY A 275 12.36 -0.45 -13.38
C GLY A 275 11.80 -1.85 -13.49
N MET A 276 10.59 -1.95 -14.00
CA MET A 276 9.89 -3.22 -14.16
C MET A 276 8.93 -3.19 -15.33
N ALA A 277 8.93 -4.28 -16.10
CA ALA A 277 7.96 -4.54 -17.16
C ALA A 277 7.33 -5.91 -16.94
N THR A 278 6.09 -5.93 -16.46
CA THR A 278 5.32 -7.16 -16.24
C THR A 278 4.38 -7.37 -17.42
N THR A 279 4.60 -8.42 -18.19
CA THR A 279 3.89 -8.67 -19.44
C THR A 279 3.02 -9.93 -19.36
N ILE A 280 1.78 -9.80 -19.81
CA ILE A 280 0.80 -10.87 -19.91
C ILE A 280 0.40 -11.03 -21.38
N LEU A 281 0.43 -12.26 -21.84
CA LEU A 281 0.09 -12.63 -23.21
C LEU A 281 -1.21 -13.41 -23.23
N LEU A 282 -2.17 -12.94 -24.03
CA LEU A 282 -3.52 -13.50 -24.08
C LEU A 282 -3.86 -14.01 -25.47
N GLN A 283 -4.52 -15.17 -25.52
CA GLN A 283 -5.22 -15.70 -26.69
C GLN A 283 -6.68 -15.23 -26.63
N ASN A 284 -7.06 -14.28 -27.47
CA ASN A 284 -8.36 -13.61 -27.37
C ASN A 284 -9.55 -14.57 -27.52
N ARG A 285 -9.40 -15.63 -28.33
CA ARG A 285 -10.42 -16.68 -28.48
C ARG A 285 -10.78 -17.42 -27.18
N LEU A 286 -9.96 -17.35 -26.15
CA LEU A 286 -10.17 -17.96 -24.84
C LEU A 286 -10.76 -16.95 -23.84
N LEU A 287 -10.91 -15.68 -24.23
CA LEU A 287 -11.57 -14.65 -23.44
C LEU A 287 -13.08 -14.68 -23.73
N LYS A 288 -13.86 -14.19 -22.78
CA LYS A 288 -15.30 -14.07 -22.98
C LYS A 288 -15.59 -13.09 -24.14
N ASP A 289 -16.40 -13.49 -25.06
CA ASP A 289 -16.79 -12.74 -26.27
C ASP A 289 -15.61 -12.43 -27.24
N ALA A 290 -14.45 -13.05 -27.03
CA ALA A 290 -13.24 -12.93 -27.84
C ALA A 290 -12.90 -11.48 -28.28
N PRO A 291 -12.77 -10.52 -27.34
CA PRO A 291 -12.52 -9.11 -27.68
C PRO A 291 -11.18 -8.93 -28.37
N THR A 292 -11.08 -7.91 -29.24
CA THR A 292 -9.80 -7.51 -29.83
C THR A 292 -8.88 -6.86 -28.79
N ALA A 293 -7.57 -6.77 -29.08
CA ALA A 293 -6.62 -6.08 -28.22
C ALA A 293 -7.03 -4.61 -27.96
N GLU A 294 -7.54 -3.91 -28.98
CA GLU A 294 -8.03 -2.53 -28.86
C GLU A 294 -9.24 -2.43 -27.92
N GLN A 295 -10.20 -3.36 -28.03
CA GLN A 295 -11.34 -3.40 -27.13
C GLN A 295 -10.93 -3.66 -25.67
N ILE A 296 -9.94 -4.53 -25.45
CA ILE A 296 -9.36 -4.75 -24.11
C ILE A 296 -8.72 -3.47 -23.58
N CYS A 297 -7.97 -2.74 -24.44
CA CYS A 297 -7.36 -1.45 -24.07
C CYS A 297 -8.42 -0.45 -23.61
N MET A 298 -9.49 -0.27 -24.37
CA MET A 298 -10.61 0.63 -24.05
C MET A 298 -11.23 0.28 -22.68
N ARG A 299 -11.47 -1.01 -22.43
CA ARG A 299 -12.04 -1.47 -21.15
C ARG A 299 -11.12 -1.20 -19.95
N LEU A 300 -9.81 -1.36 -20.12
CA LEU A 300 -8.82 -1.02 -19.08
C LEU A 300 -8.74 0.49 -18.88
N GLN A 301 -8.83 1.31 -19.94
CA GLN A 301 -8.89 2.78 -19.85
C GLN A 301 -10.11 3.23 -19.05
N GLU A 302 -11.29 2.68 -19.33
CA GLU A 302 -12.51 2.95 -18.55
C GLU A 302 -12.34 2.58 -17.07
N TYR A 303 -11.72 1.43 -16.79
CA TYR A 303 -11.51 0.95 -15.42
C TYR A 303 -10.62 1.90 -14.61
N TYR A 304 -9.51 2.38 -15.19
CA TYR A 304 -8.51 3.20 -14.52
C TYR A 304 -8.65 4.71 -14.76
N GLN A 305 -9.72 5.19 -15.41
CA GLN A 305 -9.87 6.60 -15.83
C GLN A 305 -9.77 7.64 -14.70
N LYS A 306 -10.04 7.24 -13.45
CA LYS A 306 -10.02 8.12 -12.26
C LYS A 306 -8.76 7.96 -11.40
N GLU A 307 -7.86 7.06 -11.81
CA GLU A 307 -6.69 6.73 -11.02
C GLU A 307 -5.55 7.71 -11.29
N HIS A 308 -4.87 8.14 -10.21
CA HIS A 308 -3.74 9.06 -10.33
C HIS A 308 -2.45 8.34 -10.76
N PHE A 309 -2.12 7.25 -10.07
CA PHE A 309 -0.85 6.55 -10.27
C PHE A 309 -0.92 5.41 -11.30
N VAL A 310 -2.10 5.01 -11.74
CA VAL A 310 -2.27 3.97 -12.77
C VAL A 310 -2.90 4.59 -14.01
N ARG A 311 -2.21 4.50 -15.14
CA ARG A 311 -2.69 4.99 -16.44
C ARG A 311 -2.66 3.88 -17.47
N VAL A 312 -3.65 3.85 -18.34
CA VAL A 312 -3.64 2.99 -19.53
C VAL A 312 -3.41 3.88 -20.74
N LEU A 313 -2.32 3.64 -21.44
CA LEU A 313 -1.96 4.43 -22.64
C LEU A 313 -2.91 4.11 -23.79
N PRO A 314 -3.05 5.01 -24.78
CA PRO A 314 -3.78 4.72 -26.01
C PRO A 314 -3.28 3.42 -26.67
N PHE A 315 -4.20 2.70 -27.33
CA PHE A 315 -3.86 1.43 -27.99
C PHE A 315 -2.68 1.59 -28.96
N GLY A 316 -1.67 0.72 -28.83
CA GLY A 316 -0.48 0.73 -29.66
C GLY A 316 0.55 1.83 -29.34
N GLU A 317 0.29 2.68 -28.32
CA GLU A 317 1.26 3.68 -27.88
C GLU A 317 2.43 3.01 -27.13
N GLY A 318 3.57 3.71 -27.04
CA GLY A 318 4.81 3.22 -26.42
C GLY A 318 5.86 2.80 -27.43
N GLY A 319 5.57 2.93 -28.74
CA GLY A 319 6.52 2.66 -29.81
C GLY A 319 6.72 1.17 -30.12
N LYS A 320 7.78 0.87 -30.87
CA LYS A 320 8.09 -0.50 -31.30
C LYS A 320 8.82 -1.33 -30.23
N THR A 321 9.36 -0.67 -29.22
CA THR A 321 10.15 -1.30 -28.15
C THR A 321 9.82 -0.66 -26.82
N ILE A 322 9.53 -1.48 -25.82
CA ILE A 322 9.24 -1.07 -24.45
C ILE A 322 10.47 -1.37 -23.60
N TYR A 323 10.96 -0.37 -22.87
CA TYR A 323 12.09 -0.51 -21.95
C TYR A 323 11.62 -0.52 -20.51
N ALA A 324 12.03 -1.52 -19.74
CA ALA A 324 11.56 -1.76 -18.38
C ALA A 324 11.91 -0.63 -17.38
N ASN A 325 12.94 0.16 -17.66
CA ASN A 325 13.39 1.27 -16.81
C ASN A 325 12.79 2.63 -17.16
N THR A 326 11.83 2.70 -18.08
CA THR A 326 11.21 3.96 -18.55
C THR A 326 10.62 4.79 -17.42
N LEU A 327 10.01 4.17 -16.43
CA LEU A 327 9.37 4.84 -15.29
C LEU A 327 10.19 4.77 -13.99
N ALA A 328 11.49 4.44 -14.10
CA ALA A 328 12.38 4.39 -12.94
C ALA A 328 12.41 5.73 -12.18
N GLY A 329 12.32 5.70 -10.86
CA GLY A 329 12.32 6.88 -9.99
C GLY A 329 10.93 7.51 -9.77
N THR A 330 9.87 7.00 -10.40
CA THR A 330 8.50 7.52 -10.24
C THR A 330 7.62 6.58 -9.41
N ASN A 331 6.44 7.09 -8.99
CA ASN A 331 5.39 6.24 -8.40
C ASN A 331 4.28 5.89 -9.42
N ARG A 332 4.50 6.14 -10.71
CA ARG A 332 3.54 5.86 -11.76
C ARG A 332 3.60 4.40 -12.20
N LEU A 333 2.45 3.88 -12.63
CA LEU A 333 2.31 2.61 -13.34
C LEU A 333 1.56 2.88 -14.64
N GLU A 334 2.15 2.52 -15.76
CA GLU A 334 1.55 2.65 -17.08
C GLU A 334 1.28 1.28 -17.68
N ILE A 335 0.05 1.08 -18.17
CA ILE A 335 -0.39 -0.14 -18.83
C ILE A 335 -0.42 0.13 -20.34
N LEU A 336 0.35 -0.65 -21.08
CA LEU A 336 0.44 -0.61 -22.53
C LEU A 336 -0.21 -1.86 -23.11
N VAL A 337 -1.08 -1.67 -24.09
CA VAL A 337 -1.79 -2.76 -24.78
C VAL A 337 -1.43 -2.76 -26.25
N HIS A 338 -0.93 -3.90 -26.72
CA HIS A 338 -0.55 -4.17 -28.10
C HIS A 338 -1.19 -5.47 -28.56
N GLY A 339 -1.23 -5.68 -29.87
CA GLY A 339 -1.75 -6.93 -30.43
C GLY A 339 -2.69 -6.68 -31.59
N HIS A 340 -3.56 -7.61 -31.82
CA HIS A 340 -4.53 -7.62 -32.94
C HIS A 340 -5.81 -8.36 -32.51
N GLU A 341 -6.68 -8.70 -33.44
CA GLU A 341 -7.97 -9.34 -33.16
C GLU A 341 -7.86 -10.70 -32.43
N ASN A 342 -6.74 -11.44 -32.62
CA ASN A 342 -6.60 -12.80 -32.09
C ASN A 342 -5.70 -12.92 -30.87
N GLN A 343 -4.78 -11.96 -30.65
CA GLN A 343 -3.78 -12.02 -29.58
C GLN A 343 -3.57 -10.63 -28.95
N THR A 344 -3.40 -10.61 -27.66
CA THR A 344 -3.16 -9.38 -26.89
C THR A 344 -1.91 -9.52 -26.03
N CYS A 345 -1.04 -8.50 -26.12
CA CYS A 345 0.11 -8.31 -25.25
C CYS A 345 -0.16 -7.10 -24.36
N ILE A 346 -0.19 -7.29 -23.04
CA ILE A 346 -0.41 -6.23 -22.07
C ILE A 346 0.81 -6.13 -21.17
N THR A 347 1.43 -4.96 -21.11
CA THR A 347 2.62 -4.70 -20.30
C THR A 347 2.34 -3.60 -19.28
N ALA A 348 2.53 -3.89 -18.00
CA ALA A 348 2.58 -2.90 -16.93
C ALA A 348 4.03 -2.45 -16.72
N LEU A 349 4.27 -1.15 -16.91
CA LEU A 349 5.55 -0.48 -16.65
C LEU A 349 5.50 0.31 -15.36
N PHE A 350 6.51 0.18 -14.51
CA PHE A 350 6.62 0.94 -13.26
C PHE A 350 8.00 0.77 -12.62
N ASP A 351 8.29 1.51 -11.56
CA ASP A 351 9.48 1.31 -10.74
C ASP A 351 9.23 0.22 -9.68
N ASN A 352 10.07 -0.83 -9.68
CA ASN A 352 9.99 -1.94 -8.71
C ASN A 352 10.18 -1.50 -7.24
N LEU A 353 10.84 -0.37 -7.01
CA LEU A 353 11.03 0.24 -5.68
C LEU A 353 10.09 1.43 -5.43
N GLY A 354 9.52 2.02 -6.49
CA GLY A 354 8.46 3.04 -6.44
C GLY A 354 7.08 2.41 -6.18
N LYS A 355 6.22 2.43 -7.22
CA LYS A 355 4.88 1.81 -7.19
C LYS A 355 4.91 0.32 -6.85
N GLY A 356 6.05 -0.35 -7.11
CA GLY A 356 6.26 -1.77 -6.78
C GLY A 356 6.58 -2.05 -5.30
N ALA A 357 6.96 -1.05 -4.47
CA ALA A 357 7.37 -1.27 -3.09
C ALA A 357 7.18 -0.04 -2.19
N SER A 358 8.23 0.79 -2.03
CA SER A 358 8.27 1.90 -1.06
C SER A 358 7.27 3.01 -1.39
N GLY A 359 7.08 3.31 -2.67
CA GLY A 359 6.11 4.31 -3.11
C GLY A 359 4.67 3.88 -2.82
N ALA A 360 4.33 2.61 -3.08
CA ALA A 360 3.03 2.06 -2.70
C ALA A 360 2.82 2.08 -1.18
N ALA A 361 3.86 1.80 -0.38
CA ALA A 361 3.77 1.85 1.08
C ALA A 361 3.49 3.27 1.59
N VAL A 362 4.15 4.30 1.02
CA VAL A 362 3.90 5.72 1.35
C VAL A 362 2.50 6.15 0.89
N GLN A 363 2.04 5.73 -0.30
CA GLN A 363 0.68 5.96 -0.76
C GLN A 363 -0.35 5.38 0.22
N ASN A 364 -0.16 4.15 0.67
CA ASN A 364 -1.00 3.52 1.69
C ASN A 364 -1.00 4.31 3.01
N MET A 365 0.17 4.76 3.47
CA MET A 365 0.26 5.61 4.67
C MET A 365 -0.54 6.91 4.51
N ASN A 366 -0.41 7.60 3.38
CA ASN A 366 -1.15 8.83 3.13
C ASN A 366 -2.67 8.61 3.19
N ILE A 367 -3.17 7.55 2.54
CA ILE A 367 -4.58 7.15 2.58
C ILE A 367 -5.02 6.82 4.01
N MET A 368 -4.22 6.05 4.75
CA MET A 368 -4.50 5.71 6.15
C MET A 368 -4.57 6.95 7.04
N LEU A 369 -3.78 7.98 6.77
CA LEU A 369 -3.78 9.24 7.50
C LEU A 369 -4.88 10.23 7.04
N GLY A 370 -5.60 9.91 5.96
CA GLY A 370 -6.60 10.80 5.36
C GLY A 370 -5.97 12.00 4.65
N LEU A 371 -4.72 11.86 4.21
CA LEU A 371 -3.99 12.84 3.41
C LEU A 371 -4.21 12.58 1.91
N ASP A 372 -3.83 13.54 1.07
CA ASP A 372 -3.72 13.30 -0.37
C ASP A 372 -2.70 12.18 -0.62
N GLU A 373 -3.09 11.18 -1.41
CA GLU A 373 -2.28 9.99 -1.66
C GLU A 373 -0.96 10.28 -2.39
N THR A 374 -0.84 11.45 -3.03
CA THR A 374 0.33 11.87 -3.82
C THR A 374 1.45 12.48 -2.98
N VAL A 375 1.19 12.88 -1.74
CA VAL A 375 2.16 13.60 -0.90
C VAL A 375 3.48 12.82 -0.75
N GLY A 376 4.58 13.42 -1.23
CA GLY A 376 5.93 12.84 -1.19
C GLY A 376 6.17 11.74 -2.24
N LEU A 377 5.34 11.67 -3.29
CA LEU A 377 5.41 10.65 -4.35
C LEU A 377 5.55 11.23 -5.76
N GLU A 378 5.47 12.54 -5.92
CA GLU A 378 5.67 13.28 -7.17
C GLU A 378 7.07 13.90 -7.24
#